data_f4c4e662fb46839ede4307c99d243632
#
_entry.id   f4c4e662fb46839ede4307c99d243632
#
_cell.length_a   1.000
_cell.length_b   1.000
_cell.length_c   1.000
_cell.angle_alpha   90.00
_cell.angle_beta   90.00
_cell.angle_gamma   90.00
#
_symmetry.space_group_name_H-M   'P 1'
#
loop_
_entity.id
_entity.type
_entity.pdbx_description
1 polymer ?
#
loop_
_entity_poly.entity_id
_entity_poly.type
_entity_poly.pdbx_seq_one_letter_code
_entity_poly.pdbx_strand_id
1 'polypeptide(L)'
;MKNIKKIFVVLLLLQIEALFGQAITQTTSTAKYQEEDCNIYLIYNDSLVPGDAIFVRMMIQTPKTHKKDKPLEKQATLQLYRKSKTKPIESGVFYSTGKSKKATNQEMLCGIPLSSFLEKDDYYLLITVKEGNDSVKEINLPLTFQARKFNSETIPLDSTNTAIKTDNSSARAAQIEKLNEILATVNADAVNALKPMASPTTSTRYTSWFGDRRVYAYSNGKSSTSLHYGNDYGIPEGSEVKACSDGKVVLAEWRNSTGWSIVIEHLPGLYSLYYHLSEMLVKEGDTVKTGDLIAKSGKTGLATGPHLHWEMRLNMSAVRPEFFLTNFTFEGINYY
;
A
#
# COMPACT_ATOMS: atom_id res chain seq x y z
N MET A 1 -12.75 30.78 -24.77
CA MET A 1 -13.31 30.76 -23.40
C MET A 1 -13.96 29.40 -23.21
N LYS A 2 -13.25 28.43 -22.64
CA LYS A 2 -13.78 27.07 -22.38
C LYS A 2 -14.64 27.09 -21.11
N ASN A 3 -15.89 26.69 -21.22
CA ASN A 3 -16.85 26.61 -20.14
C ASN A 3 -16.38 25.61 -19.06
N ILE A 4 -16.06 26.13 -17.90
CA ILE A 4 -15.82 25.33 -16.70
C ILE A 4 -17.20 24.86 -16.21
N LYS A 5 -17.53 23.59 -16.43
CA LYS A 5 -18.74 22.97 -15.86
C LYS A 5 -18.50 22.69 -14.39
N LYS A 6 -19.49 23.05 -13.56
CA LYS A 6 -19.46 23.06 -12.10
C LYS A 6 -19.13 21.68 -11.51
N ILE A 7 -18.14 21.66 -10.63
CA ILE A 7 -17.76 20.51 -9.80
C ILE A 7 -18.74 20.44 -8.62
N PHE A 8 -19.45 19.32 -8.45
CA PHE A 8 -20.15 19.02 -7.21
C PHE A 8 -19.28 18.04 -6.41
N VAL A 9 -18.65 18.55 -5.36
CA VAL A 9 -17.98 17.72 -4.33
C VAL A 9 -18.97 17.48 -3.20
N VAL A 10 -19.35 16.23 -2.99
CA VAL A 10 -20.15 15.83 -1.82
C VAL A 10 -19.21 15.19 -0.82
N LEU A 11 -19.00 15.85 0.29
CA LEU A 11 -18.23 15.32 1.43
C LEU A 11 -19.12 14.37 2.25
N LEU A 12 -18.78 13.10 2.25
CA LEU A 12 -19.38 12.13 3.17
C LEU A 12 -18.38 11.87 4.31
N LEU A 13 -18.61 12.47 5.48
CA LEU A 13 -17.82 12.26 6.68
C LEU A 13 -18.26 10.98 7.38
N LEU A 14 -17.45 9.93 7.34
CA LEU A 14 -17.58 8.78 8.23
C LEU A 14 -16.52 8.93 9.34
N GLN A 15 -16.97 9.29 10.55
CA GLN A 15 -16.13 9.32 11.75
C GLN A 15 -16.09 7.92 12.37
N ILE A 16 -14.90 7.40 12.57
CA ILE A 16 -14.66 6.21 13.40
C ILE A 16 -13.65 6.60 14.48
N GLU A 17 -14.08 6.57 15.74
CA GLU A 17 -13.20 6.76 16.88
C GLU A 17 -12.36 5.49 17.12
N ALA A 18 -11.05 5.63 17.13
CA ALA A 18 -10.12 4.56 17.49
C ALA A 18 -9.35 4.91 18.75
N LEU A 19 -9.37 4.00 19.70
CA LEU A 19 -8.57 4.06 20.92
C LEU A 19 -7.09 3.73 20.61
N PHE A 20 -6.19 4.58 21.17
CA PHE A 20 -4.73 4.48 21.19
C PHE A 20 -3.95 4.88 19.91
N GLY A 21 -3.22 5.99 20.05
CA GLY A 21 -2.43 6.64 19.01
C GLY A 21 -3.29 7.68 18.29
N GLN A 22 -2.74 8.83 17.92
CA GLN A 22 -3.52 9.89 17.25
C GLN A 22 -4.41 9.30 16.16
N ALA A 23 -5.72 9.25 16.42
CA ALA A 23 -6.70 8.76 15.47
C ALA A 23 -6.66 9.62 14.22
N ILE A 24 -6.04 9.12 13.17
CA ILE A 24 -6.04 9.77 11.87
C ILE A 24 -7.32 9.34 11.19
N THR A 25 -8.29 10.24 11.16
CA THR A 25 -9.55 10.04 10.45
C THR A 25 -9.25 10.04 8.95
N GLN A 26 -9.34 8.90 8.32
CA GLN A 26 -9.33 8.84 6.87
C GLN A 26 -10.67 9.31 6.34
N THR A 27 -10.63 10.34 5.52
CA THR A 27 -11.80 10.83 4.80
C THR A 27 -11.80 10.29 3.37
N THR A 28 -12.99 9.99 2.87
CA THR A 28 -13.19 9.52 1.50
C THR A 28 -14.04 10.54 0.78
N SER A 29 -13.55 11.01 -0.36
CA SER A 29 -14.25 11.95 -1.22
C SER A 29 -14.71 11.29 -2.51
N THR A 30 -15.80 11.82 -3.08
CA THR A 30 -16.34 11.42 -4.36
C THR A 30 -16.30 12.59 -5.35
N ALA A 31 -16.06 12.29 -6.62
CA ALA A 31 -16.15 13.28 -7.69
C ALA A 31 -16.82 12.67 -8.92
N LYS A 32 -17.61 13.49 -9.62
CA LYS A 32 -18.27 13.11 -10.86
C LYS A 32 -17.95 14.12 -11.94
N TYR A 33 -17.50 13.62 -13.08
CA TYR A 33 -17.25 14.42 -14.28
C TYR A 33 -18.15 13.90 -15.39
N GLN A 34 -18.86 14.81 -16.03
CA GLN A 34 -19.75 14.51 -17.13
C GLN A 34 -19.19 15.12 -18.40
N GLU A 35 -18.93 14.28 -19.36
CA GLU A 35 -18.40 14.63 -20.68
C GLU A 35 -19.41 14.23 -21.77
N GLU A 36 -19.13 14.62 -23.03
CA GLU A 36 -20.00 14.27 -24.14
C GLU A 36 -20.00 12.76 -24.44
N ASP A 37 -18.83 12.14 -24.28
CA ASP A 37 -18.58 10.73 -24.62
C ASP A 37 -18.61 9.77 -23.43
N CYS A 38 -18.49 10.26 -22.17
CA CYS A 38 -18.53 9.42 -20.99
C CYS A 38 -18.84 10.17 -19.70
N ASN A 39 -19.23 9.40 -18.68
CA ASN A 39 -19.23 9.86 -17.29
C ASN A 39 -18.08 9.20 -16.54
N ILE A 40 -17.33 9.98 -15.76
CA ILE A 40 -16.26 9.49 -14.91
C ILE A 40 -16.67 9.70 -13.47
N TYR A 41 -16.68 8.60 -12.70
CA TYR A 41 -16.95 8.62 -11.28
C TYR A 41 -15.69 8.22 -10.53
N LEU A 42 -15.35 8.98 -9.50
CA LEU A 42 -14.14 8.78 -8.70
C LEU A 42 -14.52 8.65 -7.23
N ILE A 43 -13.84 7.75 -6.54
CA ILE A 43 -13.80 7.71 -5.08
C ILE A 43 -12.33 7.59 -4.67
N TYR A 44 -11.90 8.42 -3.75
CA TYR A 44 -10.51 8.45 -3.31
C TYR A 44 -10.41 8.83 -1.82
N ASN A 45 -9.37 8.37 -1.16
CA ASN A 45 -9.03 8.92 0.14
C ASN A 45 -8.34 10.28 -0.07
N ASP A 46 -8.94 11.32 0.48
CA ASP A 46 -8.52 12.71 0.29
C ASP A 46 -7.55 13.23 1.36
N SER A 47 -7.29 12.41 2.38
CA SER A 47 -6.32 12.71 3.43
C SER A 47 -4.92 12.27 3.04
N LEU A 48 -4.02 13.22 2.88
CA LEU A 48 -2.61 12.97 2.65
C LEU A 48 -1.90 12.90 4.01
N VAL A 49 -1.54 11.70 4.43
CA VAL A 49 -0.87 11.41 5.69
C VAL A 49 0.50 10.79 5.41
N PRO A 50 1.62 11.37 5.90
CA PRO A 50 2.95 10.81 5.67
C PRO A 50 3.02 9.32 6.05
N GLY A 51 3.50 8.48 5.12
CA GLY A 51 3.64 7.04 5.28
C GLY A 51 2.39 6.21 4.97
N ASP A 52 1.25 6.82 4.66
CA ASP A 52 0.07 6.10 4.19
C ASP A 52 0.13 5.84 2.68
N ALA A 53 -0.97 5.49 2.07
CA ALA A 53 -1.15 5.40 0.63
C ALA A 53 -2.36 6.23 0.20
N ILE A 54 -2.42 6.59 -1.07
CA ILE A 54 -3.64 7.10 -1.70
C ILE A 54 -4.12 6.07 -2.69
N PHE A 55 -5.38 5.70 -2.60
CA PHE A 55 -6.06 4.89 -3.60
C PHE A 55 -7.18 5.69 -4.25
N VAL A 56 -7.27 5.58 -5.57
CA VAL A 56 -8.34 6.14 -6.37
C VAL A 56 -9.03 5.02 -7.11
N ARG A 57 -10.33 4.88 -6.90
CA ARG A 57 -11.20 4.02 -7.69
C ARG A 57 -11.91 4.87 -8.71
N MET A 58 -11.92 4.41 -9.94
CA MET A 58 -12.52 5.11 -11.06
C MET A 58 -13.46 4.17 -11.81
N MET A 59 -14.67 4.66 -12.09
CA MET A 59 -15.56 4.04 -13.05
C MET A 59 -15.77 4.99 -14.22
N ILE A 60 -15.47 4.54 -15.41
CA ILE A 60 -15.78 5.22 -16.66
C ILE A 60 -17.01 4.53 -17.26
N GLN A 61 -18.08 5.30 -17.43
CA GLN A 61 -19.32 4.84 -18.04
C GLN A 61 -19.47 5.48 -19.40
N THR A 62 -19.40 4.69 -20.45
CA THR A 62 -19.60 5.14 -21.84
C THR A 62 -21.09 4.96 -22.21
N PRO A 63 -21.78 5.97 -22.73
CA PRO A 63 -23.13 5.84 -23.25
C PRO A 63 -23.19 4.74 -24.31
N LYS A 64 -24.30 4.04 -24.41
CA LYS A 64 -24.51 3.05 -25.48
C LYS A 64 -24.55 3.79 -26.82
N THR A 65 -23.46 3.85 -27.50
CA THR A 65 -23.39 4.16 -28.93
C THR A 65 -23.67 2.88 -29.72
N HIS A 66 -24.27 2.99 -30.89
CA HIS A 66 -24.79 1.91 -31.72
C HIS A 66 -24.17 0.49 -31.57
N LYS A 67 -25.00 -0.53 -31.70
CA LYS A 67 -24.82 -1.96 -31.41
C LYS A 67 -23.56 -2.69 -31.93
N LYS A 68 -22.59 -2.05 -32.59
CA LYS A 68 -21.47 -2.75 -33.25
C LYS A 68 -20.06 -2.40 -32.76
N ASP A 69 -19.87 -1.27 -32.06
CA ASP A 69 -18.52 -0.86 -31.67
C ASP A 69 -18.27 -1.19 -30.20
N LYS A 70 -17.23 -2.01 -29.94
CA LYS A 70 -16.72 -2.15 -28.58
C LYS A 70 -16.15 -0.78 -28.18
N PRO A 71 -16.52 -0.23 -27.00
CA PRO A 71 -15.89 0.97 -26.50
C PRO A 71 -14.36 0.78 -26.48
N LEU A 72 -13.61 1.76 -26.94
CA LEU A 72 -12.16 1.76 -26.79
C LEU A 72 -11.82 1.75 -25.29
N GLU A 73 -10.91 0.87 -24.92
CA GLU A 73 -10.43 0.80 -23.55
C GLU A 73 -9.63 2.08 -23.24
N LYS A 74 -10.09 2.80 -22.21
CA LYS A 74 -9.42 4.03 -21.78
C LYS A 74 -8.29 3.68 -20.80
N GLN A 75 -7.15 4.34 -20.96
CA GLN A 75 -6.01 4.25 -20.04
C GLN A 75 -6.00 5.47 -19.14
N ALA A 76 -5.52 5.30 -17.91
CA ALA A 76 -5.41 6.43 -17.00
C ALA A 76 -4.16 6.33 -16.12
N THR A 77 -3.65 7.50 -15.74
CA THR A 77 -2.54 7.65 -14.80
C THR A 77 -2.95 8.55 -13.64
N LEU A 78 -2.40 8.29 -12.47
CA LEU A 78 -2.54 9.07 -11.25
C LEU A 78 -1.19 9.68 -10.91
N GLN A 79 -1.15 10.97 -10.63
CA GLN A 79 0.07 11.68 -10.25
C GLN A 79 -0.21 12.54 -9.02
N LEU A 80 0.71 12.52 -8.05
CA LEU A 80 0.70 13.39 -6.89
C LEU A 80 1.64 14.57 -7.12
N TYR A 81 1.12 15.76 -7.00
CA TYR A 81 1.89 16.99 -7.10
C TYR A 81 1.95 17.73 -5.76
N ARG A 82 3.10 18.33 -5.48
CA ARG A 82 3.25 19.42 -4.54
C ARG A 82 3.08 20.72 -5.31
N LYS A 83 2.19 21.61 -4.85
CA LYS A 83 1.84 22.85 -5.59
C LYS A 83 3.06 23.73 -5.89
N SER A 84 4.07 23.68 -5.03
CA SER A 84 5.35 24.40 -5.20
C SER A 84 6.32 23.76 -6.21
N LYS A 85 5.96 22.62 -6.84
CA LYS A 85 6.82 21.85 -7.76
C LYS A 85 6.15 21.61 -9.10
N THR A 86 6.96 21.55 -10.15
CA THR A 86 6.50 21.31 -11.54
C THR A 86 6.48 19.82 -11.94
N LYS A 87 7.18 18.97 -11.17
CA LYS A 87 7.22 17.51 -11.42
C LYS A 87 6.38 16.78 -10.38
N PRO A 88 5.70 15.69 -10.75
CA PRO A 88 5.03 14.85 -9.78
C PRO A 88 6.06 14.25 -8.80
N ILE A 89 5.63 14.06 -7.57
CA ILE A 89 6.45 13.40 -6.54
C ILE A 89 6.18 11.89 -6.47
N GLU A 90 4.99 11.47 -6.91
CA GLU A 90 4.61 10.06 -7.05
C GLU A 90 3.69 9.90 -8.26
N SER A 91 3.67 8.68 -8.83
CA SER A 91 2.79 8.34 -9.95
C SER A 91 2.41 6.87 -9.94
N GLY A 92 1.24 6.57 -10.52
CA GLY A 92 0.74 5.22 -10.72
C GLY A 92 -0.09 5.11 -11.99
N VAL A 93 -0.27 3.90 -12.47
CA VAL A 93 -1.12 3.57 -13.61
C VAL A 93 -2.37 2.88 -13.08
N PHE A 94 -3.53 3.27 -13.59
CA PHE A 94 -4.78 2.58 -13.28
C PHE A 94 -4.81 1.21 -13.97
N TYR A 95 -5.20 0.20 -13.22
CA TYR A 95 -5.42 -1.15 -13.73
C TYR A 95 -6.90 -1.54 -13.60
N SER A 96 -7.36 -2.41 -14.49
CA SER A 96 -8.73 -2.91 -14.47
C SER A 96 -8.94 -3.83 -13.27
N THR A 97 -10.07 -3.67 -12.59
CA THR A 97 -10.48 -4.59 -11.52
C THR A 97 -11.29 -5.78 -12.03
N GLY A 98 -11.57 -5.82 -13.34
CA GLY A 98 -12.24 -6.94 -14.01
C GLY A 98 -13.70 -7.17 -13.61
N LYS A 99 -14.31 -6.29 -12.80
CA LYS A 99 -15.60 -6.56 -12.14
C LYS A 99 -16.80 -5.78 -12.67
N SER A 100 -16.69 -5.12 -13.82
CA SER A 100 -17.87 -4.41 -14.33
C SER A 100 -18.95 -5.38 -14.82
N LYS A 101 -20.15 -5.27 -14.25
CA LYS A 101 -21.33 -6.04 -14.69
C LYS A 101 -21.94 -5.53 -16.00
N LYS A 102 -21.54 -4.35 -16.47
CA LYS A 102 -22.06 -3.72 -17.70
C LYS A 102 -20.92 -3.54 -18.68
N ALA A 103 -21.06 -4.02 -19.90
CA ALA A 103 -20.06 -3.90 -20.97
C ALA A 103 -19.66 -2.46 -21.32
N THR A 104 -20.46 -1.47 -20.88
CA THR A 104 -20.22 -0.04 -21.10
C THR A 104 -19.45 0.61 -19.94
N ASN A 105 -19.11 -0.12 -18.89
CA ASN A 105 -18.43 0.40 -17.73
C ASN A 105 -17.02 -0.20 -17.65
N GLN A 106 -16.03 0.64 -17.43
CA GLN A 106 -14.66 0.25 -17.14
C GLN A 106 -14.37 0.63 -15.68
N GLU A 107 -14.13 -0.36 -14.82
CA GLU A 107 -13.79 -0.15 -13.42
C GLU A 107 -12.28 -0.34 -13.23
N MET A 108 -11.66 0.65 -12.60
CA MET A 108 -10.21 0.75 -12.46
C MET A 108 -9.83 1.16 -11.05
N LEU A 109 -8.64 0.74 -10.64
CA LEU A 109 -8.02 1.10 -9.36
C LEU A 109 -6.59 1.56 -9.60
N CYS A 110 -6.14 2.56 -8.85
CA CYS A 110 -4.74 2.96 -8.77
C CYS A 110 -4.39 3.29 -7.34
N GLY A 111 -3.24 2.80 -6.87
CA GLY A 111 -2.65 3.15 -5.58
C GLY A 111 -1.28 3.78 -5.76
N ILE A 112 -0.98 4.81 -4.97
CA ILE A 112 0.35 5.42 -4.87
C ILE A 112 0.79 5.51 -3.41
N PRO A 113 2.07 5.22 -3.08
CA PRO A 113 2.59 5.33 -1.73
C PRO A 113 2.81 6.80 -1.36
N LEU A 114 2.77 7.09 -0.07
CA LEU A 114 3.12 8.39 0.48
C LEU A 114 4.39 8.26 1.33
N SER A 115 5.44 8.99 0.98
CA SER A 115 6.68 9.00 1.74
C SER A 115 6.42 9.43 3.20
N SER A 116 7.04 8.72 4.16
CA SER A 116 7.02 9.10 5.58
C SER A 116 7.81 10.38 5.90
N PHE A 117 8.41 11.00 4.87
CA PHE A 117 9.13 12.29 4.95
C PHE A 117 8.36 13.42 4.27
N LEU A 118 7.09 13.21 3.88
CA LEU A 118 6.29 14.31 3.37
C LEU A 118 6.09 15.38 4.44
N GLU A 119 6.33 16.63 4.04
CA GLU A 119 6.18 17.82 4.88
C GLU A 119 4.86 18.52 4.56
N LYS A 120 4.42 19.39 5.48
CA LYS A 120 3.24 20.22 5.26
C LYS A 120 3.43 21.12 4.03
N ASP A 121 2.52 20.98 3.07
CA ASP A 121 2.44 21.82 1.86
C ASP A 121 1.02 21.66 1.27
N ASP A 122 0.74 22.36 0.19
CA ASP A 122 -0.43 22.15 -0.63
C ASP A 122 -0.16 21.05 -1.66
N TYR A 123 -1.02 20.03 -1.67
CA TYR A 123 -0.93 18.89 -2.56
C TYR A 123 -2.22 18.71 -3.37
N TYR A 124 -2.10 18.12 -4.53
CA TYR A 124 -3.23 17.71 -5.34
C TYR A 124 -2.90 16.46 -6.16
N LEU A 125 -3.93 15.73 -6.53
CA LEU A 125 -3.82 14.63 -7.48
C LEU A 125 -4.19 15.14 -8.88
N LEU A 126 -3.44 14.72 -9.87
CA LEU A 126 -3.79 14.86 -11.28
C LEU A 126 -4.07 13.47 -11.85
N ILE A 127 -5.27 13.27 -12.36
CA ILE A 127 -5.63 12.08 -13.13
C ILE A 127 -5.65 12.47 -14.60
N THR A 128 -4.90 11.74 -15.43
CA THR A 128 -4.91 11.88 -16.87
C THR A 128 -5.57 10.66 -17.49
N VAL A 129 -6.69 10.84 -18.17
CA VAL A 129 -7.42 9.78 -18.89
C VAL A 129 -7.19 9.93 -20.37
N LYS A 130 -6.75 8.86 -21.04
CA LYS A 130 -6.46 8.81 -22.49
C LYS A 130 -7.39 7.84 -23.18
N GLU A 131 -7.90 8.23 -24.34
CA GLU A 131 -8.63 7.38 -25.25
C GLU A 131 -7.92 7.39 -26.61
N GLY A 132 -7.29 6.27 -26.97
CA GLY A 132 -6.45 6.21 -28.16
C GLY A 132 -5.31 7.25 -28.11
N ASN A 133 -4.95 7.82 -29.26
CA ASN A 133 -3.82 8.77 -29.36
C ASN A 133 -4.23 10.25 -29.18
N ASP A 134 -5.51 10.59 -29.25
CA ASP A 134 -5.92 11.98 -29.53
C ASP A 134 -6.75 12.67 -28.42
N SER A 135 -7.29 11.94 -27.47
CA SER A 135 -8.13 12.53 -26.42
C SER A 135 -7.46 12.39 -25.04
N VAL A 136 -7.13 13.53 -24.43
CA VAL A 136 -6.56 13.60 -23.09
C VAL A 136 -7.48 14.42 -22.20
N LYS A 137 -7.93 13.85 -21.08
CA LYS A 137 -8.70 14.53 -20.05
C LYS A 137 -7.89 14.60 -18.78
N GLU A 138 -7.83 15.78 -18.18
CA GLU A 138 -7.12 16.04 -16.93
C GLU A 138 -8.11 16.40 -15.82
N ILE A 139 -8.00 15.70 -14.70
CA ILE A 139 -8.86 15.86 -13.53
C ILE A 139 -7.98 16.16 -12.32
N ASN A 140 -8.18 17.32 -11.70
CA ASN A 140 -7.50 17.71 -10.48
C ASN A 140 -8.39 17.41 -9.27
N LEU A 141 -7.83 16.69 -8.29
CA LEU A 141 -8.51 16.37 -7.03
C LEU A 141 -7.76 17.00 -5.86
N PRO A 142 -8.45 17.72 -4.97
CA PRO A 142 -7.83 18.31 -3.79
C PRO A 142 -7.45 17.26 -2.75
N LEU A 143 -6.40 17.54 -1.99
CA LEU A 143 -5.97 16.73 -0.85
C LEU A 143 -5.85 17.61 0.39
N THR A 144 -6.13 17.02 1.55
CA THR A 144 -5.93 17.63 2.86
C THR A 144 -4.72 17.00 3.55
N PHE A 145 -3.67 17.78 3.78
CA PHE A 145 -2.49 17.30 4.49
C PHE A 145 -2.79 17.14 5.98
N GLN A 146 -2.49 15.96 6.52
CA GLN A 146 -2.56 15.65 7.95
C GLN A 146 -1.18 15.25 8.45
N ALA A 147 -0.64 16.00 9.38
CA ALA A 147 0.69 15.72 9.95
C ALA A 147 0.69 14.40 10.74
N ARG A 148 1.79 13.65 10.62
CA ARG A 148 2.08 12.50 11.48
C ARG A 148 3.42 12.70 12.17
N LYS A 149 3.47 12.36 13.46
CA LYS A 149 4.68 12.28 14.24
C LYS A 149 5.18 10.84 14.26
N PHE A 150 6.46 10.66 13.99
CA PHE A 150 7.15 9.38 14.11
C PHE A 150 8.06 9.40 15.34
N ASN A 151 8.17 8.27 16.04
CA ASN A 151 9.06 8.13 17.18
C ASN A 151 10.52 7.96 16.71
N SER A 152 11.44 8.23 17.65
CA SER A 152 12.85 7.91 17.48
C SER A 152 13.29 7.01 18.63
N GLU A 153 14.00 5.93 18.31
CA GLU A 153 14.48 4.97 19.28
C GLU A 153 15.91 4.54 18.99
N THR A 154 16.66 4.24 20.06
CA THR A 154 17.98 3.62 19.95
C THR A 154 17.88 2.18 20.38
N ILE A 155 18.29 1.26 19.49
CA ILE A 155 18.24 -0.19 19.70
C ILE A 155 19.70 -0.68 19.88
N PRO A 156 20.09 -1.08 21.11
CA PRO A 156 21.38 -1.70 21.34
C PRO A 156 21.38 -3.11 20.74
N LEU A 157 22.45 -3.42 19.98
CA LEU A 157 22.67 -4.73 19.39
C LEU A 157 23.81 -5.43 20.10
N ASP A 158 23.60 -6.69 20.46
CA ASP A 158 24.67 -7.61 20.88
C ASP A 158 25.60 -7.94 19.69
N SER A 159 26.63 -8.77 19.95
CA SER A 159 27.60 -9.15 18.92
C SER A 159 26.97 -9.91 17.75
N THR A 160 26.00 -10.80 18.03
CA THR A 160 25.31 -11.60 17.01
C THR A 160 24.45 -10.72 16.12
N ASN A 161 23.60 -9.88 16.71
CA ASN A 161 22.76 -8.94 15.94
C ASN A 161 23.58 -7.87 15.22
N THR A 162 24.70 -7.44 15.80
CA THR A 162 25.67 -6.55 15.11
C THR A 162 26.22 -7.22 13.87
N ALA A 163 26.64 -8.49 13.94
CA ALA A 163 27.16 -9.23 12.78
C ALA A 163 26.09 -9.36 11.68
N ILE A 164 24.86 -9.69 12.04
CA ILE A 164 23.75 -9.74 11.06
C ILE A 164 23.49 -8.37 10.42
N LYS A 165 23.45 -7.30 11.23
CA LYS A 165 23.16 -5.94 10.72
C LYS A 165 24.25 -5.42 9.79
N THR A 166 25.50 -5.77 10.06
CA THR A 166 26.69 -5.30 9.31
C THR A 166 27.15 -6.30 8.25
N ASP A 167 26.44 -7.41 8.06
CA ASP A 167 26.72 -8.38 6.99
C ASP A 167 26.71 -7.69 5.62
N ASN A 168 27.81 -7.76 4.90
CA ASN A 168 28.00 -7.23 3.54
C ASN A 168 28.32 -8.35 2.52
N SER A 169 27.95 -9.58 2.84
CA SER A 169 28.15 -10.74 1.97
C SER A 169 27.39 -10.63 0.65
N SER A 170 27.90 -11.30 -0.38
CA SER A 170 27.22 -11.44 -1.66
C SER A 170 25.88 -12.17 -1.53
N ALA A 171 25.77 -13.11 -0.59
CA ALA A 171 24.54 -13.82 -0.31
C ALA A 171 23.43 -12.85 0.18
N ARG A 172 23.76 -11.95 1.12
CA ARG A 172 22.80 -10.92 1.56
C ARG A 172 22.45 -9.96 0.43
N ALA A 173 23.42 -9.55 -0.38
CA ALA A 173 23.18 -8.68 -1.53
C ALA A 173 22.19 -9.32 -2.51
N ALA A 174 22.39 -10.59 -2.87
CA ALA A 174 21.49 -11.35 -3.74
C ALA A 174 20.06 -11.48 -3.16
N GLN A 175 19.93 -11.68 -1.84
CA GLN A 175 18.62 -11.72 -1.17
C GLN A 175 17.89 -10.36 -1.21
N ILE A 176 18.61 -9.25 -1.12
CA ILE A 176 18.06 -7.90 -1.24
C ILE A 176 17.61 -7.65 -2.68
N GLU A 177 18.43 -8.00 -3.67
CA GLU A 177 18.11 -7.85 -5.08
C GLU A 177 16.86 -8.65 -5.46
N LYS A 178 16.79 -9.94 -5.11
CA LYS A 178 15.61 -10.79 -5.32
C LYS A 178 14.34 -10.17 -4.75
N LEU A 179 14.38 -9.66 -3.51
CA LEU A 179 13.23 -9.00 -2.91
C LEU A 179 12.85 -7.73 -3.68
N ASN A 180 13.83 -6.91 -4.08
CA ASN A 180 13.57 -5.69 -4.84
C ASN A 180 12.96 -5.99 -6.20
N GLU A 181 13.39 -7.04 -6.90
CA GLU A 181 12.77 -7.50 -8.16
C GLU A 181 11.31 -7.88 -7.97
N ILE A 182 11.01 -8.64 -6.91
CA ILE A 182 9.62 -8.99 -6.55
C ILE A 182 8.80 -7.73 -6.30
N LEU A 183 9.28 -6.82 -5.46
CA LEU A 183 8.54 -5.62 -5.08
C LEU A 183 8.41 -4.60 -6.22
N ALA A 184 9.31 -4.62 -7.21
CA ALA A 184 9.24 -3.81 -8.41
C ALA A 184 8.24 -4.36 -9.45
N THR A 185 7.82 -5.61 -9.29
CA THR A 185 6.87 -6.23 -10.20
C THR A 185 5.48 -5.64 -9.99
N VAL A 186 4.85 -5.19 -11.07
CA VAL A 186 3.46 -4.73 -11.11
C VAL A 186 2.69 -5.63 -12.06
N ASN A 187 2.15 -6.71 -11.52
CA ASN A 187 1.39 -7.69 -12.28
C ASN A 187 -0.08 -7.23 -12.39
N ALA A 188 -0.50 -6.78 -13.57
CA ALA A 188 -1.85 -6.26 -13.80
C ALA A 188 -2.95 -7.30 -13.53
N ASP A 189 -2.63 -8.61 -13.60
CA ASP A 189 -3.57 -9.69 -13.37
C ASP A 189 -3.69 -10.08 -11.88
N ALA A 190 -2.84 -9.54 -11.02
CA ALA A 190 -2.83 -9.85 -9.58
C ALA A 190 -3.96 -9.12 -8.82
N VAL A 191 -5.20 -9.22 -9.27
CA VAL A 191 -6.34 -8.59 -8.58
C VAL A 191 -6.97 -9.62 -7.64
N ASN A 192 -6.29 -9.90 -6.51
CA ASN A 192 -6.70 -10.90 -5.54
C ASN A 192 -7.48 -10.29 -4.35
N ALA A 193 -7.11 -9.09 -3.92
CA ALA A 193 -7.54 -8.48 -2.65
C ALA A 193 -8.40 -7.25 -2.88
N LEU A 194 -9.68 -7.43 -3.12
CA LEU A 194 -10.64 -6.31 -3.22
C LEU A 194 -11.51 -6.13 -1.95
N LYS A 195 -11.28 -6.96 -0.92
CA LYS A 195 -11.95 -6.89 0.38
C LYS A 195 -11.08 -6.14 1.40
N PRO A 196 -11.66 -5.63 2.49
CA PRO A 196 -10.88 -5.09 3.61
C PRO A 196 -9.88 -6.13 4.12
N MET A 197 -8.67 -5.68 4.45
CA MET A 197 -7.63 -6.55 5.00
C MET A 197 -7.84 -6.79 6.50
N ALA A 198 -7.31 -7.90 6.99
CA ALA A 198 -7.35 -8.30 8.40
C ALA A 198 -5.95 -8.15 9.05
N SER A 199 -5.92 -8.01 10.37
CA SER A 199 -4.67 -8.11 11.11
C SER A 199 -4.06 -9.52 10.97
N PRO A 200 -2.74 -9.65 10.79
CA PRO A 200 -2.07 -10.94 10.65
C PRO A 200 -2.01 -11.73 11.98
N THR A 201 -2.42 -11.11 13.07
CA THR A 201 -2.44 -11.71 14.42
C THR A 201 -3.61 -11.16 15.22
N THR A 202 -4.05 -11.87 16.24
CA THR A 202 -5.06 -11.41 17.20
C THR A 202 -4.48 -10.48 18.26
N SER A 203 -3.15 -10.33 18.33
CA SER A 203 -2.50 -9.45 19.30
C SER A 203 -2.73 -7.98 18.92
N THR A 204 -2.99 -7.18 19.93
CA THR A 204 -3.03 -5.71 19.86
C THR A 204 -1.79 -5.06 20.47
N ARG A 205 -0.80 -5.87 20.93
CA ARG A 205 0.41 -5.38 21.56
C ARG A 205 1.46 -5.05 20.51
N TYR A 206 1.61 -3.78 20.18
CA TYR A 206 2.71 -3.29 19.36
C TYR A 206 3.95 -3.03 20.22
N THR A 207 5.12 -3.45 19.76
CA THR A 207 6.42 -3.14 20.34
C THR A 207 7.17 -2.08 19.58
N SER A 208 6.84 -1.88 18.28
CA SER A 208 7.36 -0.80 17.47
C SER A 208 6.42 -0.54 16.27
N TRP A 209 6.45 0.70 15.77
CA TRP A 209 5.51 1.15 14.76
C TRP A 209 6.20 1.43 13.42
N PHE A 210 5.42 1.36 12.36
CA PHE A 210 5.85 1.81 11.04
C PHE A 210 6.37 3.25 11.10
N GLY A 211 7.49 3.49 10.45
CA GLY A 211 8.08 4.81 10.30
C GLY A 211 8.93 5.27 11.49
N ASP A 212 9.05 4.48 12.55
CA ASP A 212 9.96 4.78 13.66
C ASP A 212 11.39 4.98 13.14
N ARG A 213 12.03 6.05 13.61
CA ARG A 213 13.42 6.44 13.26
C ARG A 213 14.37 5.70 14.18
N ARG A 214 15.01 4.65 13.68
CA ARG A 214 15.86 3.76 14.47
C ARG A 214 17.32 4.13 14.36
N VAL A 215 18.01 4.16 15.51
CA VAL A 215 19.46 4.15 15.60
C VAL A 215 19.88 2.81 16.17
N TYR A 216 20.54 1.98 15.36
CA TYR A 216 21.11 0.73 15.82
C TYR A 216 22.51 1.01 16.40
N ALA A 217 22.67 0.82 17.72
CA ALA A 217 23.94 0.95 18.43
C ALA A 217 24.64 -0.42 18.44
N TYR A 218 25.76 -0.53 17.77
CA TYR A 218 26.51 -1.77 17.59
C TYR A 218 27.38 -2.10 18.80
N SER A 219 27.62 -3.39 19.04
CA SER A 219 28.51 -3.86 20.12
C SER A 219 29.95 -3.36 19.99
N ASN A 220 30.37 -2.91 18.81
CA ASN A 220 31.70 -2.34 18.54
C ASN A 220 31.75 -0.81 18.66
N GLY A 221 30.74 -0.16 19.22
CA GLY A 221 30.66 1.28 19.43
C GLY A 221 30.24 2.10 18.20
N LYS A 222 30.06 1.48 17.03
CA LYS A 222 29.52 2.16 15.84
C LYS A 222 28.00 2.15 15.87
N SER A 223 27.38 2.88 14.94
CA SER A 223 25.93 2.91 14.78
C SER A 223 25.53 3.09 13.32
N SER A 224 24.26 2.79 13.04
CA SER A 224 23.61 3.17 11.78
C SER A 224 22.16 3.59 12.02
N THR A 225 21.64 4.44 11.15
CA THR A 225 20.22 4.85 11.15
C THR A 225 19.43 4.01 10.16
N SER A 226 18.15 3.79 10.47
CA SER A 226 17.22 3.10 9.58
C SER A 226 15.79 3.54 9.87
N LEU A 227 14.89 3.38 8.91
CA LEU A 227 13.45 3.42 9.15
C LEU A 227 12.95 2.04 9.55
N HIS A 228 11.93 2.00 10.39
CA HIS A 228 11.12 0.81 10.60
C HIS A 228 10.06 0.73 9.48
N TYR A 229 10.15 -0.29 8.64
CA TYR A 229 9.30 -0.40 7.45
C TYR A 229 7.95 -1.07 7.69
N GLY A 230 7.69 -1.56 8.89
CA GLY A 230 6.45 -2.25 9.26
C GLY A 230 6.08 -2.03 10.70
N ASN A 231 5.23 -2.90 11.21
CA ASN A 231 4.84 -2.96 12.61
C ASN A 231 5.38 -4.22 13.27
N ASP A 232 5.87 -4.09 14.50
CA ASP A 232 6.29 -5.21 15.32
C ASP A 232 5.21 -5.55 16.35
N TYR A 233 4.61 -6.74 16.21
CA TYR A 233 3.68 -7.30 17.20
C TYR A 233 4.44 -8.14 18.21
N GLY A 234 4.46 -7.70 19.46
CA GLY A 234 5.08 -8.45 20.57
C GLY A 234 4.25 -9.67 20.94
N ILE A 235 4.53 -10.80 20.30
CA ILE A 235 3.85 -12.09 20.50
C ILE A 235 4.88 -13.18 20.80
N PRO A 236 4.50 -14.23 21.60
CA PRO A 236 5.37 -15.35 21.88
C PRO A 236 5.79 -16.07 20.59
N GLU A 237 6.97 -16.70 20.62
CA GLU A 237 7.41 -17.62 19.58
C GLU A 237 6.40 -18.77 19.42
N GLY A 238 6.12 -19.18 18.17
CA GLY A 238 5.13 -20.20 17.85
C GLY A 238 3.68 -19.72 17.76
N SER A 239 3.41 -18.41 17.96
CA SER A 239 2.07 -17.84 17.80
C SER A 239 1.62 -17.89 16.33
N GLU A 240 0.31 -18.01 16.09
CA GLU A 240 -0.27 -18.04 14.75
C GLU A 240 -0.04 -16.73 14.00
N VAL A 241 0.39 -16.86 12.74
CA VAL A 241 0.50 -15.76 11.76
C VAL A 241 -0.41 -16.07 10.58
N LYS A 242 -1.30 -15.14 10.26
CA LYS A 242 -2.33 -15.30 9.24
C LYS A 242 -2.12 -14.36 8.07
N ALA A 243 -2.56 -14.79 6.87
CA ALA A 243 -2.59 -13.92 5.70
C ALA A 243 -3.54 -12.74 5.93
N CYS A 244 -3.06 -11.51 5.76
CA CYS A 244 -3.88 -10.31 5.96
C CYS A 244 -4.97 -10.15 4.90
N SER A 245 -4.78 -10.76 3.73
CA SER A 245 -5.72 -10.68 2.61
C SER A 245 -5.52 -11.84 1.64
N ASP A 246 -6.49 -12.02 0.72
CA ASP A 246 -6.36 -12.93 -0.41
C ASP A 246 -5.11 -12.56 -1.22
N GLY A 247 -4.38 -13.56 -1.73
CA GLY A 247 -3.18 -13.29 -2.51
C GLY A 247 -2.43 -14.54 -2.96
N LYS A 248 -1.27 -14.30 -3.59
CA LYS A 248 -0.35 -15.34 -4.03
C LYS A 248 0.98 -15.19 -3.29
N VAL A 249 1.49 -16.26 -2.72
CA VAL A 249 2.81 -16.30 -2.10
C VAL A 249 3.87 -16.19 -3.20
N VAL A 250 4.66 -15.14 -3.17
CA VAL A 250 5.71 -14.85 -4.16
C VAL A 250 7.12 -15.02 -3.61
N LEU A 251 7.25 -15.21 -2.29
CA LEU A 251 8.48 -15.58 -1.62
C LEU A 251 8.15 -16.31 -0.32
N ALA A 252 8.82 -17.45 -0.08
CA ALA A 252 8.81 -18.16 1.18
C ALA A 252 10.19 -18.81 1.39
N GLU A 253 11.12 -18.10 2.07
CA GLU A 253 12.50 -18.54 2.22
C GLU A 253 13.20 -17.94 3.44
N TRP A 254 14.39 -18.49 3.75
CA TRP A 254 15.30 -17.90 4.72
C TRP A 254 16.03 -16.70 4.13
N ARG A 255 16.11 -15.61 4.91
CA ARG A 255 16.88 -14.41 4.60
C ARG A 255 17.76 -14.02 5.80
N ASN A 256 19.01 -13.62 5.54
CA ASN A 256 19.99 -13.35 6.61
C ASN A 256 19.51 -12.29 7.61
N SER A 257 18.89 -11.22 7.10
CA SER A 257 18.44 -10.10 7.93
C SER A 257 17.07 -10.32 8.58
N THR A 258 16.14 -11.00 7.92
CA THR A 258 14.73 -11.11 8.34
C THR A 258 14.32 -12.50 8.79
N GLY A 259 15.26 -13.47 8.77
CA GLY A 259 14.99 -14.86 9.12
C GLY A 259 14.02 -15.51 8.12
N TRP A 260 13.23 -16.48 8.58
CA TRP A 260 12.16 -17.06 7.77
C TRP A 260 11.17 -15.97 7.39
N SER A 261 10.94 -15.83 6.10
CA SER A 261 10.23 -14.68 5.50
C SER A 261 9.21 -15.14 4.47
N ILE A 262 8.02 -14.54 4.51
CA ILE A 262 6.96 -14.75 3.53
C ILE A 262 6.61 -13.41 2.90
N VAL A 263 6.39 -13.38 1.59
CA VAL A 263 5.85 -12.23 0.83
C VAL A 263 4.63 -12.70 0.04
N ILE A 264 3.55 -11.96 0.15
CA ILE A 264 2.28 -12.24 -0.55
C ILE A 264 1.92 -11.06 -1.43
N GLU A 265 1.65 -11.32 -2.72
CA GLU A 265 1.13 -10.36 -3.68
C GLU A 265 -0.41 -10.32 -3.59
N HIS A 266 -0.99 -9.12 -3.46
CA HIS A 266 -2.42 -8.91 -3.30
C HIS A 266 -3.06 -8.20 -4.49
N LEU A 267 -2.47 -7.08 -4.89
CA LEU A 267 -2.87 -6.23 -6.02
C LEU A 267 -1.62 -5.87 -6.82
N PRO A 268 -1.78 -5.36 -8.06
CA PRO A 268 -0.65 -4.84 -8.82
C PRO A 268 0.22 -3.89 -8.00
N GLY A 269 1.46 -4.32 -7.70
CA GLY A 269 2.42 -3.57 -6.88
C GLY A 269 2.15 -3.52 -5.37
N LEU A 270 1.12 -4.24 -4.85
CA LEU A 270 0.80 -4.26 -3.43
C LEU A 270 1.14 -5.62 -2.82
N TYR A 271 2.03 -5.61 -1.82
CA TYR A 271 2.56 -6.79 -1.14
C TYR A 271 2.45 -6.66 0.38
N SER A 272 2.22 -7.79 1.06
CA SER A 272 2.45 -7.95 2.50
C SER A 272 3.67 -8.83 2.76
N LEU A 273 4.43 -8.50 3.81
CA LEU A 273 5.66 -9.17 4.18
C LEU A 273 5.61 -9.56 5.66
N TYR A 274 6.02 -10.80 5.97
CA TYR A 274 5.98 -11.38 7.30
C TYR A 274 7.36 -11.92 7.64
N TYR A 275 7.98 -11.43 8.73
CA TYR A 275 9.37 -11.71 9.05
C TYR A 275 9.56 -12.27 10.45
N HIS A 276 10.76 -12.72 10.73
CA HIS A 276 11.22 -13.31 11.99
C HIS A 276 10.46 -14.58 12.39
N LEU A 277 9.91 -15.30 11.40
CA LEU A 277 9.11 -16.48 11.61
C LEU A 277 9.94 -17.65 12.17
N SER A 278 9.31 -18.57 12.93
CA SER A 278 9.92 -19.82 13.37
C SER A 278 9.59 -20.98 12.41
N GLU A 279 8.44 -20.92 11.76
CA GLU A 279 7.94 -21.94 10.84
C GLU A 279 7.13 -21.31 9.73
N MET A 280 7.29 -21.77 8.50
CA MET A 280 6.47 -21.42 7.35
C MET A 280 5.54 -22.61 7.03
N LEU A 281 4.25 -22.34 6.85
CA LEU A 281 3.22 -23.34 6.55
C LEU A 281 2.74 -23.25 5.08
N VAL A 282 3.31 -22.33 4.32
CA VAL A 282 3.06 -22.12 2.89
C VAL A 282 4.38 -22.03 2.14
N LYS A 283 4.34 -22.23 0.84
CA LYS A 283 5.48 -22.13 -0.08
C LYS A 283 5.21 -21.16 -1.22
N GLU A 284 6.25 -20.76 -1.90
CA GLU A 284 6.16 -19.94 -3.12
C GLU A 284 5.25 -20.61 -4.15
N GLY A 285 4.35 -19.80 -4.74
CA GLY A 285 3.33 -20.24 -5.69
C GLY A 285 1.96 -20.55 -5.07
N ASP A 286 1.86 -20.77 -3.77
CA ASP A 286 0.59 -21.05 -3.10
C ASP A 286 -0.35 -19.83 -3.17
N THR A 287 -1.66 -20.10 -3.28
CA THR A 287 -2.72 -19.11 -3.16
C THR A 287 -3.31 -19.17 -1.75
N VAL A 288 -3.46 -18.03 -1.12
CA VAL A 288 -4.01 -17.92 0.25
C VAL A 288 -5.24 -17.02 0.27
N LYS A 289 -6.07 -17.22 1.28
CA LYS A 289 -7.24 -16.41 1.60
C LYS A 289 -7.00 -15.62 2.87
N THR A 290 -7.74 -14.52 3.02
CA THR A 290 -7.74 -13.72 4.25
C THR A 290 -8.01 -14.62 5.46
N GLY A 291 -7.09 -14.59 6.44
CA GLY A 291 -7.19 -15.38 7.67
C GLY A 291 -6.60 -16.77 7.61
N ASP A 292 -6.12 -17.24 6.46
CA ASP A 292 -5.41 -18.53 6.35
C ASP A 292 -4.16 -18.51 7.22
N LEU A 293 -3.91 -19.60 7.93
CA LEU A 293 -2.70 -19.79 8.73
C LEU A 293 -1.51 -20.03 7.78
N ILE A 294 -0.55 -19.10 7.78
CA ILE A 294 0.59 -19.13 6.86
C ILE A 294 1.92 -19.41 7.55
N ALA A 295 2.03 -19.15 8.85
CA ALA A 295 3.28 -19.30 9.58
C ALA A 295 3.07 -19.33 11.10
N LYS A 296 4.20 -19.56 11.82
CA LYS A 296 4.35 -19.31 13.24
C LYS A 296 5.36 -18.19 13.46
N SER A 297 5.07 -17.30 14.40
CA SER A 297 5.98 -16.22 14.80
C SER A 297 7.24 -16.76 15.45
N GLY A 298 8.32 -16.00 15.45
CA GLY A 298 9.59 -16.42 16.02
C GLY A 298 10.47 -15.25 16.43
N LYS A 299 11.78 -15.48 16.34
CA LYS A 299 12.85 -14.49 16.60
C LYS A 299 14.05 -14.70 15.67
N THR A 300 13.83 -15.25 14.48
CA THR A 300 14.90 -15.54 13.52
C THR A 300 15.38 -14.28 12.80
N GLY A 301 16.63 -14.28 12.35
CA GLY A 301 17.26 -13.11 11.74
C GLY A 301 17.64 -12.02 12.75
N LEU A 302 17.56 -10.75 12.36
CA LEU A 302 17.87 -9.59 13.20
C LEU A 302 16.68 -9.26 14.11
N ALA A 303 16.56 -9.99 15.22
CA ALA A 303 15.51 -9.81 16.21
C ALA A 303 16.09 -9.77 17.63
N THR A 304 15.69 -8.81 18.45
CA THR A 304 16.12 -8.69 19.86
C THR A 304 15.23 -9.50 20.81
N GLY A 305 14.10 -9.98 20.34
CA GLY A 305 13.16 -10.82 21.09
C GLY A 305 12.06 -11.37 20.19
N PRO A 306 11.22 -12.30 20.69
CA PRO A 306 10.13 -12.87 19.91
C PRO A 306 9.10 -11.80 19.49
N HIS A 307 8.81 -11.71 18.20
CA HIS A 307 7.79 -10.81 17.63
C HIS A 307 7.45 -11.21 16.20
N LEU A 308 6.32 -10.72 15.69
CA LEU A 308 6.01 -10.72 14.28
C LEU A 308 6.30 -9.32 13.74
N HIS A 309 7.18 -9.22 12.75
CA HIS A 309 7.32 -8.02 11.93
C HIS A 309 6.43 -8.13 10.69
N TRP A 310 5.53 -7.17 10.50
CA TRP A 310 4.59 -7.13 9.38
C TRP A 310 4.71 -5.83 8.61
N GLU A 311 4.99 -5.93 7.29
CA GLU A 311 5.10 -4.79 6.38
C GLU A 311 4.02 -4.82 5.31
N MET A 312 3.69 -3.62 4.81
CA MET A 312 2.97 -3.42 3.55
C MET A 312 3.85 -2.63 2.58
N ARG A 313 3.93 -3.09 1.34
CA ARG A 313 4.68 -2.43 0.27
C ARG A 313 3.76 -2.10 -0.89
N LEU A 314 3.80 -0.85 -1.35
CA LEU A 314 3.10 -0.39 -2.55
C LEU A 314 4.12 0.23 -3.49
N ASN A 315 4.23 -0.31 -4.71
CA ASN A 315 5.20 0.13 -5.72
C ASN A 315 6.62 0.29 -5.10
N MET A 316 7.13 -0.77 -4.48
CA MET A 316 8.39 -0.87 -3.74
C MET A 316 8.44 -0.11 -2.40
N SER A 317 7.68 0.96 -2.23
CA SER A 317 7.73 1.81 -1.04
C SER A 317 6.98 1.17 0.14
N ALA A 318 7.57 1.24 1.33
CA ALA A 318 6.88 0.83 2.55
C ALA A 318 5.79 1.84 2.87
N VAL A 319 4.61 1.31 3.20
CA VAL A 319 3.44 2.08 3.62
C VAL A 319 2.89 1.54 4.93
N ARG A 320 2.23 2.39 5.69
CA ARG A 320 1.72 2.02 7.01
C ARG A 320 0.72 0.88 6.93
N PRO A 321 0.98 -0.25 7.61
CA PRO A 321 0.13 -1.42 7.53
C PRO A 321 -1.29 -1.19 8.00
N GLU A 322 -1.51 -0.38 9.05
CA GLU A 322 -2.85 -0.12 9.59
C GLU A 322 -3.75 0.65 8.61
N PHE A 323 -3.16 1.34 7.61
CA PHE A 323 -3.94 1.96 6.55
C PHE A 323 -4.89 0.94 5.89
N PHE A 324 -4.46 -0.30 5.73
CA PHE A 324 -5.21 -1.36 5.06
C PHE A 324 -6.21 -2.08 5.98
N LEU A 325 -6.11 -1.89 7.30
CA LEU A 325 -7.04 -2.43 8.29
C LEU A 325 -8.28 -1.54 8.50
N THR A 326 -8.33 -0.40 7.85
CA THR A 326 -9.48 0.52 7.93
C THR A 326 -10.66 0.01 7.11
N ASN A 327 -11.80 0.68 7.21
CA ASN A 327 -12.99 0.38 6.41
C ASN A 327 -12.84 0.75 4.92
N PHE A 328 -11.63 1.13 4.48
CA PHE A 328 -11.34 1.42 3.08
C PHE A 328 -11.37 0.12 2.28
N THR A 329 -12.40 -0.06 1.47
CA THR A 329 -12.60 -1.26 0.64
C THR A 329 -12.28 -0.96 -0.82
N PHE A 330 -11.72 -1.93 -1.51
CA PHE A 330 -11.47 -1.90 -2.96
C PHE A 330 -12.60 -2.54 -3.76
N GLU A 331 -13.63 -3.09 -3.12
CA GLU A 331 -14.81 -3.66 -3.79
C GLU A 331 -15.79 -2.57 -4.25
N GLY A 332 -16.57 -2.95 -5.28
CA GLY A 332 -17.46 -2.10 -6.04
C GLY A 332 -18.22 -1.06 -5.26
N ILE A 333 -18.25 0.12 -5.80
CA ILE A 333 -18.87 1.29 -5.22
C ILE A 333 -20.25 1.44 -5.82
N ASN A 334 -21.23 1.78 -4.97
CA ASN A 334 -22.46 2.38 -5.45
C ASN A 334 -22.16 3.84 -5.79
N TYR A 335 -22.08 4.14 -7.07
CA TYR A 335 -21.87 5.50 -7.60
C TYR A 335 -23.17 6.35 -7.60
N TYR A 336 -24.21 5.91 -6.86
CA TYR A 336 -25.54 6.53 -6.87
C TYR A 336 -25.94 7.02 -5.48
#